data_ce14b5212dcf33835a0c2b2235d245be
#
_entry.id   ce14b5212dcf33835a0c2b2235d245be
#
_cell.length_a   1.000
_cell.length_b   1.000
_cell.length_c   1.000
_cell.angle_alpha   90.00
_cell.angle_beta   90.00
_cell.angle_gamma   90.00
#
_symmetry.space_group_name_H-M   'P 1'
#
loop_
_entity.id
_entity.type
_entity.pdbx_description
1 polymer ?
#
loop_
_entity_poly.entity_id
_entity_poly.type
_entity_poly.pdbx_seq_one_letter_code
_entity_poly.pdbx_strand_id
1 'polypeptide(L)'
;SNIDGALELKGNKENLRCRMKDVEYQKGCMIRFLFPNTILDEERKYPLVIHVQGSGWYKQDMNDHIFDFMPIVKAGYVYAIIEYHGAPEYKYPTQVDDVIKAIEYLKENYQNYPIDFKHVFLSGDSSGGHIALLVALQERYNFKGIIDLYGVTNFMTFSNWYSKYDWHEERNVIDFLGSLDIELLIKASPMTYLKENMSLPPFLILHGDKDHVVPITQSIELYEKLKEYHYDVIFGRVHDADHGRSIFYNED
;
A
#
# COMPACT_ATOMS: atom_id res chain seq x y z
N SER A 1 24.12 -32.85 -15.09
CA SER A 1 24.19 -32.60 -16.54
C SER A 1 24.23 -31.08 -16.74
N ASN A 2 25.35 -30.59 -17.22
CA ASN A 2 25.52 -29.20 -17.58
C ASN A 2 24.60 -28.91 -18.77
N ILE A 3 23.73 -27.93 -18.62
CA ILE A 3 22.92 -27.40 -19.72
C ILE A 3 23.81 -26.35 -20.40
N ASP A 4 24.20 -26.62 -21.64
CA ASP A 4 25.04 -25.71 -22.42
C ASP A 4 24.31 -24.35 -22.58
N GLY A 5 24.97 -23.27 -22.10
CA GLY A 5 24.42 -21.92 -22.14
C GLY A 5 23.61 -21.50 -20.91
N ALA A 6 23.53 -22.33 -19.89
CA ALA A 6 22.90 -21.90 -18.63
C ALA A 6 23.83 -20.97 -17.85
N LEU A 7 23.31 -19.82 -17.44
CA LEU A 7 23.96 -18.94 -16.46
C LEU A 7 23.91 -19.64 -15.11
N GLU A 8 25.07 -20.04 -14.62
CA GLU A 8 25.18 -20.54 -13.25
C GLU A 8 25.14 -19.35 -12.26
N LEU A 9 23.98 -19.12 -11.69
CA LEU A 9 23.82 -18.15 -10.62
C LEU A 9 24.23 -18.79 -9.30
N LYS A 10 25.31 -18.31 -8.70
CA LYS A 10 25.62 -18.64 -7.32
C LYS A 10 24.59 -17.97 -6.41
N GLY A 11 23.70 -18.76 -5.85
CA GLY A 11 22.82 -18.27 -4.79
C GLY A 11 23.65 -17.74 -3.63
N ASN A 12 23.57 -16.44 -3.38
CA ASN A 12 24.17 -15.87 -2.19
C ASN A 12 23.18 -16.03 -1.04
N LYS A 13 23.50 -16.92 -0.10
CA LYS A 13 22.66 -17.15 1.09
C LYS A 13 22.42 -15.89 1.92
N GLU A 14 23.33 -14.92 1.84
CA GLU A 14 23.18 -13.63 2.54
C GLU A 14 22.10 -12.75 1.92
N ASN A 15 21.85 -12.86 0.62
CA ASN A 15 20.86 -12.07 -0.09
C ASN A 15 19.40 -12.53 0.11
N LEU A 16 19.18 -13.71 0.70
CA LEU A 16 17.84 -14.26 0.92
C LEU A 16 17.36 -14.13 2.36
N ARG A 17 18.14 -13.55 3.26
CA ARG A 17 17.78 -13.44 4.67
C ARG A 17 17.14 -12.07 4.97
N CYS A 18 15.89 -12.11 5.23
CA CYS A 18 15.12 -11.05 5.89
C CYS A 18 14.71 -11.56 7.26
N ARG A 19 14.86 -10.73 8.29
CA ARG A 19 14.25 -11.00 9.59
C ARG A 19 12.79 -10.57 9.54
N MET A 20 11.90 -11.48 9.92
CA MET A 20 10.47 -11.22 10.00
C MET A 20 10.02 -11.32 11.45
N LYS A 21 9.17 -10.38 11.87
CA LYS A 21 8.56 -10.38 13.19
C LYS A 21 7.12 -9.92 13.10
N ASP A 22 6.21 -10.69 13.70
CA ASP A 22 4.81 -10.33 13.81
C ASP A 22 4.51 -9.79 15.20
N VAL A 23 3.75 -8.70 15.26
CA VAL A 23 3.30 -8.08 16.50
C VAL A 23 1.81 -7.78 16.38
N GLU A 24 1.03 -8.17 17.38
CA GLU A 24 -0.38 -7.81 17.47
C GLU A 24 -0.53 -6.39 18.02
N TYR A 25 -0.97 -5.43 17.20
CA TYR A 25 -1.17 -4.05 17.63
C TYR A 25 -2.58 -3.80 18.17
N GLN A 26 -3.51 -4.65 17.80
CA GLN A 26 -4.84 -4.77 18.40
C GLN A 26 -5.34 -6.19 18.20
N LYS A 27 -6.34 -6.58 18.96
CA LYS A 27 -6.91 -7.94 18.89
C LYS A 27 -7.32 -8.30 17.46
N GLY A 28 -6.70 -9.35 16.92
CA GLY A 28 -6.99 -9.88 15.60
C GLY A 28 -6.29 -9.17 14.46
N CYS A 29 -5.43 -8.20 14.72
CA CYS A 29 -4.70 -7.46 13.68
C CYS A 29 -3.21 -7.37 14.01
N MET A 30 -2.38 -7.77 13.05
CA MET A 30 -0.94 -7.84 13.16
C MET A 30 -0.25 -6.71 12.40
N ILE A 31 0.95 -6.36 12.85
CA ILE A 31 1.97 -5.73 12.04
C ILE A 31 3.03 -6.76 11.77
N ARG A 32 3.32 -6.99 10.49
CA ARG A 32 4.45 -7.84 10.07
C ARG A 32 5.62 -6.97 9.68
N PHE A 33 6.68 -7.06 10.46
CA PHE A 33 7.93 -6.37 10.14
C PHE A 33 8.82 -7.23 9.25
N LEU A 34 9.44 -6.59 8.27
CA LEU A 34 10.54 -7.12 7.49
C LEU A 34 11.75 -6.22 7.73
N PHE A 35 12.83 -6.79 8.29
CA PHE A 35 14.04 -6.05 8.62
C PHE A 35 15.17 -6.37 7.66
N PRO A 36 16.01 -5.38 7.28
CA PRO A 36 17.24 -5.66 6.57
C PRO A 36 18.12 -6.62 7.37
N ASN A 37 18.77 -7.56 6.68
CA ASN A 37 19.65 -8.52 7.36
C ASN A 37 21.01 -7.90 7.67
N THR A 38 21.06 -7.08 8.73
CA THR A 38 22.31 -6.51 9.24
C THR A 38 22.52 -6.97 10.68
N ILE A 39 23.08 -8.16 10.83
CA ILE A 39 23.29 -8.80 12.14
C ILE A 39 24.32 -8.06 12.99
N LEU A 40 25.04 -7.08 12.45
CA LEU A 40 26.28 -6.57 13.04
C LEU A 40 26.25 -5.12 13.52
N ASP A 41 25.16 -4.38 13.34
CA ASP A 41 25.09 -2.99 13.79
C ASP A 41 23.77 -2.73 14.54
N GLU A 42 23.78 -2.97 15.84
CA GLU A 42 22.62 -2.76 16.72
C GLU A 42 22.23 -1.26 16.84
N GLU A 43 23.14 -0.36 16.46
CA GLU A 43 22.87 1.08 16.52
C GLU A 43 22.25 1.63 15.23
N ARG A 44 22.35 0.89 14.13
CA ARG A 44 21.84 1.35 12.84
C ARG A 44 20.31 1.38 12.82
N LYS A 45 19.77 2.54 12.43
CA LYS A 45 18.34 2.76 12.21
C LYS A 45 18.07 2.92 10.72
N TYR A 46 16.92 2.43 10.28
CA TYR A 46 16.52 2.43 8.88
C TYR A 46 15.24 3.24 8.70
N PRO A 47 15.06 3.88 7.54
CA PRO A 47 13.77 4.44 7.18
C PRO A 47 12.70 3.34 7.17
N LEU A 48 11.48 3.74 7.47
CA LEU A 48 10.32 2.86 7.60
C LEU A 48 9.36 3.06 6.44
N VAL A 49 8.93 1.96 5.84
CA VAL A 49 7.77 1.93 4.94
C VAL A 49 6.64 1.24 5.68
N ILE A 50 5.57 1.99 5.96
CA ILE A 50 4.31 1.43 6.47
C ILE A 50 3.49 1.06 5.25
N HIS A 51 3.21 -0.23 5.07
CA HIS A 51 2.47 -0.73 3.92
C HIS A 51 1.11 -1.28 4.33
N VAL A 52 0.05 -0.73 3.75
CA VAL A 52 -1.32 -1.19 3.93
C VAL A 52 -1.64 -2.17 2.82
N GLN A 53 -1.88 -3.43 3.18
CA GLN A 53 -2.05 -4.51 2.22
C GLN A 53 -3.42 -4.50 1.56
N GLY A 54 -3.45 -4.78 0.25
CA GLY A 54 -4.67 -4.96 -0.51
C GLY A 54 -5.32 -6.33 -0.29
N SER A 55 -6.63 -6.40 -0.45
CA SER A 55 -7.41 -7.64 -0.30
C SER A 55 -8.86 -7.49 -0.77
N GLY A 56 -9.18 -6.45 -1.56
CA GLY A 56 -10.56 -6.08 -1.82
C GLY A 56 -11.32 -5.69 -0.56
N TRP A 57 -10.62 -5.13 0.41
CA TRP A 57 -11.09 -4.79 1.77
C TRP A 57 -11.46 -5.98 2.65
N TYR A 58 -11.28 -7.22 2.17
CA TYR A 58 -11.46 -8.44 2.97
C TYR A 58 -10.24 -8.71 3.85
N LYS A 59 -10.32 -9.78 4.63
CA LYS A 59 -9.18 -10.24 5.42
C LYS A 59 -7.98 -10.50 4.51
N GLN A 60 -6.80 -10.00 4.91
CA GLN A 60 -5.59 -10.11 4.13
C GLN A 60 -4.85 -11.41 4.40
N ASP A 61 -4.16 -11.91 3.37
CA ASP A 61 -3.11 -12.91 3.52
C ASP A 61 -1.78 -12.19 3.74
N MET A 62 -1.24 -12.28 4.96
CA MET A 62 -0.01 -11.60 5.33
C MET A 62 1.24 -12.19 4.66
N ASN A 63 1.11 -13.28 3.91
CA ASN A 63 2.21 -13.85 3.10
C ASN A 63 2.27 -13.27 1.69
N ASP A 64 1.21 -12.62 1.22
CA ASP A 64 1.24 -11.93 -0.07
C ASP A 64 2.30 -10.83 -0.07
N HIS A 65 2.90 -10.56 -1.22
CA HIS A 65 3.85 -9.46 -1.44
C HIS A 65 5.15 -9.47 -0.61
N ILE A 66 5.41 -10.44 0.27
CA ILE A 66 6.67 -10.48 1.03
C ILE A 66 7.86 -10.45 0.08
N PHE A 67 7.82 -11.28 -0.97
CA PHE A 67 8.91 -11.34 -1.95
C PHE A 67 9.00 -10.07 -2.81
N ASP A 68 7.87 -9.42 -3.07
CA ASP A 68 7.82 -8.20 -3.87
C ASP A 68 8.52 -7.02 -3.18
N PHE A 69 8.49 -6.98 -1.84
CA PHE A 69 9.12 -5.92 -1.05
C PHE A 69 10.56 -6.21 -0.67
N MET A 70 11.04 -7.43 -0.86
CA MET A 70 12.41 -7.83 -0.49
C MET A 70 13.50 -6.96 -1.11
N PRO A 71 13.42 -6.52 -2.38
CA PRO A 71 14.44 -5.64 -2.95
C PRO A 71 14.59 -4.32 -2.17
N ILE A 72 13.48 -3.76 -1.71
CA ILE A 72 13.49 -2.50 -0.94
C ILE A 72 14.01 -2.74 0.47
N VAL A 73 13.61 -3.84 1.10
CA VAL A 73 14.15 -4.25 2.41
C VAL A 73 15.67 -4.43 2.34
N LYS A 74 16.17 -5.10 1.30
CA LYS A 74 17.62 -5.29 1.07
C LYS A 74 18.35 -3.97 0.84
N ALA A 75 17.68 -2.98 0.24
CA ALA A 75 18.24 -1.65 0.04
C ALA A 75 18.36 -0.84 1.33
N GLY A 76 17.87 -1.36 2.46
CA GLY A 76 18.03 -0.72 3.76
C GLY A 76 16.77 -0.02 4.29
N TYR A 77 15.61 -0.59 4.04
CA TYR A 77 14.32 -0.11 4.56
C TYR A 77 13.67 -1.18 5.44
N VAL A 78 13.10 -0.76 6.55
CA VAL A 78 12.18 -1.61 7.33
C VAL A 78 10.80 -1.48 6.72
N TYR A 79 10.15 -2.61 6.45
CA TYR A 79 8.73 -2.68 6.09
C TYR A 79 7.90 -3.03 7.32
N ALA A 80 6.81 -2.32 7.53
CA ALA A 80 5.76 -2.67 8.47
C ALA A 80 4.48 -2.89 7.68
N ILE A 81 4.13 -4.15 7.43
CA ILE A 81 2.93 -4.54 6.70
C ILE A 81 1.76 -4.59 7.68
N ILE A 82 0.73 -3.80 7.44
CA ILE A 82 -0.41 -3.64 8.33
C ILE A 82 -1.55 -4.54 7.92
N GLU A 83 -1.99 -5.40 8.84
CA GLU A 83 -3.27 -6.09 8.76
C GLU A 83 -4.37 -5.22 9.36
N TYR A 84 -5.53 -5.21 8.73
CA TYR A 84 -6.72 -4.52 9.22
C TYR A 84 -7.93 -5.45 9.22
N HIS A 85 -8.96 -5.14 10.00
CA HIS A 85 -10.19 -5.92 10.02
C HIS A 85 -10.86 -5.93 8.66
N GLY A 86 -11.27 -7.11 8.21
CA GLY A 86 -11.82 -7.33 6.88
C GLY A 86 -13.33 -7.20 6.80
N ALA A 87 -13.81 -6.73 5.64
CA ALA A 87 -15.21 -6.85 5.25
C ALA A 87 -15.58 -8.33 5.02
N PRO A 88 -16.85 -8.70 5.03
CA PRO A 88 -18.04 -7.88 5.32
C PRO A 88 -18.33 -7.67 6.80
N GLU A 89 -17.59 -8.33 7.68
CA GLU A 89 -17.78 -8.30 9.13
C GLU A 89 -17.53 -6.89 9.68
N TYR A 90 -16.50 -6.25 9.15
CA TYR A 90 -16.13 -4.88 9.48
C TYR A 90 -16.25 -3.99 8.25
N LYS A 91 -16.91 -2.86 8.41
CA LYS A 91 -17.19 -1.92 7.31
C LYS A 91 -16.41 -0.63 7.49
N TYR A 92 -16.32 0.14 6.40
CA TYR A 92 -15.81 1.50 6.43
C TYR A 92 -16.50 2.31 7.55
N PRO A 93 -15.80 3.09 8.40
CA PRO A 93 -14.37 3.41 8.28
C PRO A 93 -13.43 2.58 9.18
N THR A 94 -13.84 1.41 9.65
CA THR A 94 -13.03 0.56 10.58
C THR A 94 -11.60 0.38 10.07
N GLN A 95 -11.42 0.12 8.78
CA GLN A 95 -10.12 -0.16 8.18
C GLN A 95 -9.19 1.06 8.25
N VAL A 96 -9.73 2.25 8.07
CA VAL A 96 -8.97 3.50 8.22
C VAL A 96 -8.56 3.70 9.67
N ASP A 97 -9.47 3.47 10.61
CA ASP A 97 -9.19 3.57 12.05
C ASP A 97 -8.15 2.55 12.50
N ASP A 98 -8.20 1.33 11.96
CA ASP A 98 -7.20 0.28 12.24
C ASP A 98 -5.80 0.71 11.81
N VAL A 99 -5.66 1.27 10.62
CA VAL A 99 -4.35 1.75 10.13
C VAL A 99 -3.84 2.89 10.99
N ILE A 100 -4.70 3.80 11.42
CA ILE A 100 -4.32 4.87 12.36
C ILE A 100 -3.82 4.26 13.68
N LYS A 101 -4.51 3.26 14.24
CA LYS A 101 -4.06 2.55 15.44
C LYS A 101 -2.70 1.90 15.25
N ALA A 102 -2.46 1.30 14.09
CA ALA A 102 -1.16 0.70 13.77
C ALA A 102 -0.05 1.76 13.71
N ILE A 103 -0.31 2.91 13.10
CA ILE A 103 0.64 4.03 13.06
C ILE A 103 0.92 4.56 14.46
N GLU A 104 -0.10 4.72 15.30
CA GLU A 104 0.06 5.13 16.70
C GLU A 104 0.89 4.12 17.50
N TYR A 105 0.67 2.81 17.28
CA TYR A 105 1.51 1.77 17.88
C TYR A 105 2.99 1.94 17.47
N LEU A 106 3.24 2.15 16.19
CA LEU A 106 4.60 2.37 15.68
C LEU A 106 5.23 3.63 16.26
N LYS A 107 4.48 4.71 16.36
CA LYS A 107 4.91 5.98 16.95
C LYS A 107 5.30 5.83 18.43
N GLU A 108 4.58 5.01 19.17
CA GLU A 108 4.84 4.76 20.60
C GLU A 108 5.98 3.75 20.83
N ASN A 109 6.24 2.84 19.87
CA ASN A 109 7.11 1.67 20.06
C ASN A 109 8.33 1.63 19.12
N TYR A 110 8.51 2.58 18.20
CA TYR A 110 9.57 2.50 17.18
C TYR A 110 10.98 2.37 17.78
N GLN A 111 11.20 2.87 19.01
CA GLN A 111 12.49 2.78 19.71
C GLN A 111 12.91 1.34 20.03
N ASN A 112 11.96 0.41 20.07
CA ASN A 112 12.20 -1.02 20.29
C ASN A 112 12.66 -1.74 19.00
N TYR A 113 12.72 -1.02 17.88
CA TYR A 113 13.03 -1.55 16.56
C TYR A 113 14.14 -0.73 15.89
N PRO A 114 14.86 -1.27 14.89
CA PRO A 114 15.88 -0.53 14.16
C PRO A 114 15.25 0.46 13.16
N ILE A 115 14.40 1.36 13.64
CA ILE A 115 13.60 2.28 12.83
C ILE A 115 14.01 3.72 13.12
N ASP A 116 14.29 4.47 12.03
CA ASP A 116 14.36 5.92 12.05
C ASP A 116 12.96 6.48 11.75
N PHE A 117 12.24 6.86 12.79
CA PHE A 117 10.87 7.36 12.66
C PHE A 117 10.77 8.79 12.12
N LYS A 118 11.90 9.44 11.82
CA LYS A 118 11.94 10.71 11.08
C LYS A 118 11.78 10.53 9.57
N HIS A 119 12.02 9.30 9.08
CA HIS A 119 11.93 8.95 7.66
C HIS A 119 10.92 7.83 7.49
N VAL A 120 9.64 8.20 7.44
CA VAL A 120 8.52 7.27 7.33
C VAL A 120 7.76 7.54 6.03
N PHE A 121 7.55 6.48 5.26
CA PHE A 121 6.74 6.47 4.04
C PHE A 121 5.46 5.67 4.29
N LEU A 122 4.36 6.12 3.73
CA LEU A 122 3.09 5.40 3.76
C LEU A 122 2.82 4.83 2.36
N SER A 123 2.59 3.55 2.30
CA SER A 123 2.36 2.80 1.06
C SER A 123 1.10 1.96 1.19
N GLY A 124 0.50 1.64 0.06
CA GLY A 124 -0.59 0.67 0.03
C GLY A 124 -0.85 0.20 -1.39
N ASP A 125 -1.34 -1.03 -1.53
CA ASP A 125 -1.73 -1.61 -2.79
C ASP A 125 -3.23 -1.88 -2.84
N SER A 126 -3.88 -1.61 -3.97
CA SER A 126 -5.30 -1.89 -4.21
C SER A 126 -6.20 -1.27 -3.13
N SER A 127 -7.00 -2.06 -2.41
CA SER A 127 -7.80 -1.59 -1.27
C SER A 127 -6.93 -0.96 -0.18
N GLY A 128 -5.72 -1.44 0.01
CA GLY A 128 -4.74 -0.86 0.92
C GLY A 128 -4.25 0.51 0.45
N GLY A 129 -4.10 0.71 -0.84
CA GLY A 129 -3.79 2.02 -1.44
C GLY A 129 -4.91 3.03 -1.18
N HIS A 130 -6.16 2.60 -1.34
CA HIS A 130 -7.34 3.39 -0.99
C HIS A 130 -7.31 3.83 0.49
N ILE A 131 -7.09 2.90 1.40
CA ILE A 131 -7.05 3.18 2.84
C ILE A 131 -5.87 4.11 3.18
N ALA A 132 -4.69 3.84 2.63
CA ALA A 132 -3.49 4.65 2.84
C ALA A 132 -3.71 6.11 2.39
N LEU A 133 -4.35 6.32 1.25
CA LEU A 133 -4.69 7.66 0.75
C LEU A 133 -5.64 8.40 1.71
N LEU A 134 -6.66 7.72 2.23
CA LEU A 134 -7.56 8.33 3.21
C LEU A 134 -6.82 8.74 4.49
N VAL A 135 -5.87 7.94 4.95
CA VAL A 135 -5.03 8.28 6.10
C VAL A 135 -4.12 9.47 5.78
N ALA A 136 -3.45 9.45 4.63
CA ALA A 136 -2.53 10.52 4.20
C ALA A 136 -3.23 11.88 4.12
N LEU A 137 -4.44 11.92 3.59
CA LEU A 137 -5.21 13.14 3.38
C LEU A 137 -5.83 13.72 4.66
N GLN A 138 -5.69 13.05 5.80
CA GLN A 138 -6.04 13.60 7.10
C GLN A 138 -4.97 14.54 7.67
N GLU A 139 -3.77 14.58 7.07
CA GLU A 139 -2.64 15.43 7.48
C GLU A 139 -2.22 15.25 8.95
N ARG A 140 -2.41 14.05 9.51
CA ARG A 140 -2.06 13.75 10.92
C ARG A 140 -0.57 13.53 11.14
N TYR A 141 0.16 13.09 10.12
CA TYR A 141 1.53 12.60 10.24
C TYR A 141 2.44 13.25 9.20
N ASN A 142 3.74 13.34 9.53
CA ASN A 142 4.76 13.88 8.64
C ASN A 142 5.41 12.77 7.83
N PHE A 143 4.70 12.20 6.87
CA PHE A 143 5.28 11.23 5.94
C PHE A 143 6.27 11.91 4.99
N LYS A 144 7.35 11.19 4.64
CA LYS A 144 8.33 11.63 3.64
C LYS A 144 7.88 11.38 2.21
N GLY A 145 6.92 10.50 2.03
CA GLY A 145 6.32 10.17 0.74
C GLY A 145 5.12 9.27 0.91
N ILE A 146 4.23 9.32 -0.06
CA ILE A 146 3.07 8.43 -0.18
C ILE A 146 3.25 7.60 -1.44
N ILE A 147 3.09 6.28 -1.33
CA ILE A 147 3.22 5.34 -2.43
C ILE A 147 1.87 4.67 -2.66
N ASP A 148 1.23 5.01 -3.75
CA ASP A 148 -0.05 4.44 -4.16
C ASP A 148 0.17 3.42 -5.29
N LEU A 149 -0.06 2.16 -4.97
CA LEU A 149 0.01 1.06 -5.91
C LEU A 149 -1.41 0.68 -6.30
N TYR A 150 -1.84 1.12 -7.48
CA TYR A 150 -3.14 0.80 -8.08
C TYR A 150 -4.34 0.87 -7.12
N GLY A 151 -4.38 1.88 -6.25
CA GLY A 151 -5.47 2.07 -5.30
C GLY A 151 -6.73 2.67 -5.92
N VAL A 152 -7.87 2.40 -5.30
CA VAL A 152 -9.13 3.08 -5.62
C VAL A 152 -9.08 4.49 -5.05
N THR A 153 -9.37 5.49 -5.87
CA THR A 153 -9.29 6.91 -5.48
C THR A 153 -10.65 7.63 -5.50
N ASN A 154 -11.57 7.15 -6.31
CA ASN A 154 -12.87 7.77 -6.52
C ASN A 154 -13.94 6.69 -6.78
N PHE A 155 -14.75 6.39 -5.77
CA PHE A 155 -15.80 5.38 -5.89
C PHE A 155 -16.89 5.74 -6.91
N MET A 156 -17.09 7.03 -7.20
CA MET A 156 -18.09 7.45 -8.20
C MET A 156 -17.68 6.98 -9.61
N THR A 157 -16.45 7.24 -10.01
CA THR A 157 -15.93 6.79 -11.32
C THR A 157 -15.63 5.31 -11.33
N PHE A 158 -15.18 4.75 -10.22
CA PHE A 158 -14.99 3.31 -10.08
C PHE A 158 -16.31 2.56 -10.22
N SER A 159 -17.39 3.05 -9.62
CA SER A 159 -18.74 2.45 -9.76
C SER A 159 -19.25 2.47 -11.20
N ASN A 160 -18.99 3.55 -11.94
CA ASN A 160 -19.31 3.63 -13.35
C ASN A 160 -18.56 2.58 -14.19
N TRP A 161 -17.34 2.25 -13.79
CA TRP A 161 -16.54 1.24 -14.47
C TRP A 161 -17.01 -0.17 -14.15
N TYR A 162 -17.12 -0.56 -12.87
CA TYR A 162 -17.47 -1.94 -12.51
C TYR A 162 -18.91 -2.30 -12.92
N SER A 163 -19.82 -1.36 -12.94
CA SER A 163 -21.17 -1.59 -13.43
C SER A 163 -21.23 -2.09 -14.88
N LYS A 164 -20.18 -1.78 -15.67
CA LYS A 164 -20.07 -2.18 -17.07
C LYS A 164 -19.20 -3.41 -17.29
N TYR A 165 -18.16 -3.55 -16.46
CA TYR A 165 -17.07 -4.46 -16.78
C TYR A 165 -16.82 -5.53 -15.73
N ASP A 166 -17.16 -5.30 -14.46
CA ASP A 166 -16.83 -6.25 -13.39
C ASP A 166 -17.78 -6.15 -12.18
N TRP A 167 -18.84 -6.90 -12.22
CA TRP A 167 -19.81 -6.97 -11.12
C TRP A 167 -19.23 -7.54 -9.80
N HIS A 168 -18.09 -8.24 -9.83
CA HIS A 168 -17.44 -8.72 -8.62
C HIS A 168 -16.94 -7.55 -7.77
N GLU A 169 -16.45 -6.50 -8.42
CA GLU A 169 -16.01 -5.29 -7.72
C GLU A 169 -17.17 -4.55 -7.05
N GLU A 170 -18.35 -4.57 -7.65
CA GLU A 170 -19.56 -4.05 -7.01
C GLU A 170 -19.83 -4.78 -5.68
N ARG A 171 -19.72 -6.10 -5.66
CA ARG A 171 -19.90 -6.89 -4.45
C ARG A 171 -18.88 -6.54 -3.37
N ASN A 172 -17.62 -6.38 -3.75
CA ASN A 172 -16.56 -5.96 -2.83
C ASN A 172 -16.86 -4.61 -2.18
N VAL A 173 -17.32 -3.66 -2.98
CA VAL A 173 -17.68 -2.32 -2.50
C VAL A 173 -18.88 -2.36 -1.56
N ILE A 174 -19.92 -3.14 -1.87
CA ILE A 174 -21.08 -3.33 -0.99
C ILE A 174 -20.67 -3.96 0.34
N ASP A 175 -19.87 -5.01 0.30
CA ASP A 175 -19.39 -5.69 1.51
C ASP A 175 -18.54 -4.76 2.39
N PHE A 176 -17.77 -3.88 1.77
CA PHE A 176 -16.93 -2.89 2.47
C PHE A 176 -17.72 -1.69 3.01
N LEU A 177 -18.56 -1.07 2.18
CA LEU A 177 -19.27 0.17 2.53
C LEU A 177 -20.62 -0.10 3.22
N GLY A 178 -21.26 -1.22 2.94
CA GLY A 178 -22.60 -1.55 3.43
C GLY A 178 -23.72 -1.11 2.50
N SER A 179 -23.49 -0.16 1.62
CA SER A 179 -24.41 0.29 0.59
C SER A 179 -23.68 1.00 -0.56
N LEU A 180 -24.42 1.29 -1.65
CA LEU A 180 -23.92 2.06 -2.78
C LEU A 180 -24.50 3.47 -2.81
N ASP A 181 -24.96 3.99 -1.68
CA ASP A 181 -25.50 5.35 -1.58
C ASP A 181 -24.44 6.37 -1.99
N ILE A 182 -24.82 7.33 -2.83
CA ILE A 182 -23.90 8.32 -3.41
C ILE A 182 -23.13 9.08 -2.33
N GLU A 183 -23.79 9.48 -1.25
CA GLU A 183 -23.16 10.20 -0.14
C GLU A 183 -22.05 9.36 0.50
N LEU A 184 -22.25 8.06 0.66
CA LEU A 184 -21.25 7.14 1.21
C LEU A 184 -20.09 6.92 0.23
N LEU A 185 -20.38 6.77 -1.07
CA LEU A 185 -19.36 6.66 -2.11
C LEU A 185 -18.44 7.90 -2.14
N ILE A 186 -19.02 9.09 -2.03
CA ILE A 186 -18.27 10.35 -1.96
C ILE A 186 -17.45 10.41 -0.69
N LYS A 187 -18.04 10.11 0.46
CA LYS A 187 -17.37 10.14 1.77
C LYS A 187 -16.18 9.19 1.86
N ALA A 188 -16.28 8.03 1.23
CA ALA A 188 -15.23 7.02 1.25
C ALA A 188 -14.16 7.23 0.16
N SER A 189 -14.32 8.21 -0.72
CA SER A 189 -13.37 8.48 -1.82
C SER A 189 -12.26 9.42 -1.39
N PRO A 190 -10.98 9.02 -1.53
CA PRO A 190 -9.84 9.91 -1.29
C PRO A 190 -9.91 11.24 -2.05
N MET A 191 -10.37 11.21 -3.30
CA MET A 191 -10.51 12.40 -4.14
C MET A 191 -11.39 13.50 -3.50
N THR A 192 -12.32 13.14 -2.63
CA THR A 192 -13.17 14.08 -1.90
C THR A 192 -12.37 15.02 -1.00
N TYR A 193 -11.26 14.54 -0.45
CA TYR A 193 -10.48 15.25 0.57
C TYR A 193 -9.25 15.95 0.01
N LEU A 194 -8.90 15.71 -1.24
CA LEU A 194 -7.77 16.37 -1.88
C LEU A 194 -8.15 17.80 -2.27
N LYS A 195 -7.46 18.77 -1.67
CA LYS A 195 -7.70 20.21 -1.84
C LYS A 195 -6.39 20.93 -2.09
N GLU A 196 -6.49 22.18 -2.56
CA GLU A 196 -5.35 23.08 -2.63
C GLU A 196 -4.83 23.43 -1.23
N ASN A 197 -3.54 23.78 -1.15
CA ASN A 197 -2.89 24.30 0.05
C ASN A 197 -2.86 23.35 1.25
N MET A 198 -2.91 22.06 1.01
CA MET A 198 -2.66 21.04 2.05
C MET A 198 -1.15 20.85 2.24
N SER A 199 -0.76 20.42 3.42
CA SER A 199 0.61 20.02 3.71
C SER A 199 0.78 18.52 3.39
N LEU A 200 1.08 18.22 2.14
CA LEU A 200 1.24 16.83 1.65
C LEU A 200 2.69 16.56 1.24
N PRO A 201 3.21 15.36 1.51
CA PRO A 201 4.50 14.93 0.99
C PRO A 201 4.43 14.61 -0.51
N PRO A 202 5.57 14.35 -1.17
CA PRO A 202 5.55 13.82 -2.53
C PRO A 202 4.80 12.50 -2.65
N PHE A 203 4.16 12.29 -3.81
CA PHE A 203 3.44 11.06 -4.15
C PHE A 203 4.18 10.30 -5.24
N LEU A 204 4.25 8.97 -5.08
CA LEU A 204 4.59 8.04 -6.13
C LEU A 204 3.36 7.19 -6.42
N ILE A 205 2.88 7.22 -7.65
CA ILE A 205 1.72 6.44 -8.10
C ILE A 205 2.20 5.46 -9.15
N LEU A 206 1.95 4.17 -8.95
CA LEU A 206 2.25 3.12 -9.91
C LEU A 206 0.99 2.34 -10.26
N HIS A 207 0.75 2.11 -11.55
CA HIS A 207 -0.43 1.40 -12.02
C HIS A 207 -0.18 0.69 -13.35
N GLY A 208 -0.61 -0.56 -13.44
CA GLY A 208 -0.55 -1.34 -14.67
C GLY A 208 -1.60 -0.90 -15.70
N ASP A 209 -1.22 -0.81 -16.97
CA ASP A 209 -2.13 -0.37 -18.02
C ASP A 209 -3.10 -1.47 -18.53
N LYS A 210 -2.92 -2.69 -18.05
CA LYS A 210 -3.81 -3.84 -18.29
C LYS A 210 -4.57 -4.28 -17.04
N ASP A 211 -4.65 -3.41 -16.03
CA ASP A 211 -5.35 -3.72 -14.79
C ASP A 211 -6.85 -3.92 -15.03
N HIS A 212 -7.33 -5.14 -14.75
CA HIS A 212 -8.73 -5.55 -14.93
C HIS A 212 -9.55 -5.49 -13.64
N VAL A 213 -8.93 -5.15 -12.52
CA VAL A 213 -9.58 -5.07 -11.20
C VAL A 213 -9.85 -3.64 -10.82
N VAL A 214 -8.83 -2.80 -10.85
CA VAL A 214 -8.92 -1.36 -10.65
C VAL A 214 -8.43 -0.68 -11.92
N PRO A 215 -9.29 0.04 -12.64
CA PRO A 215 -8.88 0.67 -13.89
C PRO A 215 -7.84 1.76 -13.62
N ILE A 216 -6.85 1.86 -14.50
CA ILE A 216 -5.77 2.85 -14.41
C ILE A 216 -6.29 4.30 -14.31
N THR A 217 -7.51 4.55 -14.76
CA THR A 217 -8.15 5.85 -14.65
C THR A 217 -8.27 6.35 -13.20
N GLN A 218 -8.33 5.44 -12.22
CA GLN A 218 -8.32 5.81 -10.80
C GLN A 218 -7.02 6.53 -10.42
N SER A 219 -5.88 6.03 -10.88
CA SER A 219 -4.58 6.66 -10.68
C SER A 219 -4.40 7.93 -11.53
N ILE A 220 -4.93 7.94 -12.74
CA ILE A 220 -4.88 9.12 -13.63
C ILE A 220 -5.65 10.29 -13.01
N GLU A 221 -6.85 10.05 -12.46
CA GLU A 221 -7.63 11.08 -11.76
C GLU A 221 -6.85 11.71 -10.60
N LEU A 222 -6.23 10.88 -9.77
CA LEU A 222 -5.42 11.35 -8.65
C LEU A 222 -4.20 12.15 -9.12
N TYR A 223 -3.48 11.62 -10.09
CA TYR A 223 -2.31 12.28 -10.68
C TYR A 223 -2.66 13.67 -11.24
N GLU A 224 -3.69 13.74 -12.05
CA GLU A 224 -4.12 15.00 -12.68
C GLU A 224 -4.52 16.05 -11.61
N LYS A 225 -5.22 15.62 -10.57
CA LYS A 225 -5.63 16.52 -9.48
C LYS A 225 -4.44 17.00 -8.64
N LEU A 226 -3.51 16.11 -8.32
CA LEU A 226 -2.27 16.48 -7.63
C LEU A 226 -1.46 17.48 -8.45
N LYS A 227 -1.36 17.29 -9.76
CA LYS A 227 -0.70 18.22 -10.68
C LYS A 227 -1.41 19.57 -10.77
N GLU A 228 -2.72 19.56 -10.90
CA GLU A 228 -3.53 20.78 -10.92
C GLU A 228 -3.32 21.63 -9.67
N TYR A 229 -3.19 21.00 -8.51
CA TYR A 229 -2.96 21.66 -7.22
C TYR A 229 -1.48 21.89 -6.89
N HIS A 230 -0.58 21.62 -7.83
CA HIS A 230 0.86 21.85 -7.72
C HIS A 230 1.56 21.01 -6.62
N TYR A 231 1.04 19.83 -6.32
CA TYR A 231 1.73 18.87 -5.46
C TYR A 231 2.80 18.10 -6.24
N ASP A 232 3.85 17.68 -5.54
CA ASP A 232 4.88 16.82 -6.12
C ASP A 232 4.31 15.42 -6.33
N VAL A 233 4.34 14.96 -7.57
CA VAL A 233 3.86 13.62 -7.91
C VAL A 233 4.64 13.04 -9.09
N ILE A 234 4.97 11.76 -8.96
CA ILE A 234 5.50 10.93 -10.04
C ILE A 234 4.47 9.85 -10.32
N PHE A 235 4.11 9.67 -11.58
CA PHE A 235 3.21 8.63 -12.02
C PHE A 235 3.96 7.66 -12.95
N GLY A 236 4.11 6.41 -12.50
CA GLY A 236 4.64 5.31 -13.30
C GLY A 236 3.53 4.46 -13.88
N ARG A 237 3.43 4.45 -15.21
CA ARG A 237 2.55 3.55 -15.94
C ARG A 237 3.33 2.28 -16.26
N VAL A 238 2.92 1.15 -15.69
CA VAL A 238 3.60 -0.13 -15.93
C VAL A 238 2.95 -0.80 -17.13
N HIS A 239 3.71 -0.89 -18.24
CA HIS A 239 3.20 -1.44 -19.48
C HIS A 239 2.95 -2.94 -19.38
N ASP A 240 1.83 -3.39 -19.95
CA ASP A 240 1.38 -4.79 -20.00
C ASP A 240 1.13 -5.44 -18.63
N ALA A 241 1.21 -4.67 -17.54
CA ALA A 241 0.95 -5.17 -16.20
C ALA A 241 -0.53 -5.13 -15.85
N ASP A 242 -0.98 -6.22 -15.23
CA ASP A 242 -2.29 -6.34 -14.60
C ASP A 242 -2.22 -5.91 -13.12
N HIS A 243 -3.21 -6.24 -12.35
CA HIS A 243 -3.36 -5.86 -10.95
C HIS A 243 -2.38 -6.59 -10.04
N GLY A 244 -1.24 -5.97 -9.76
CA GLY A 244 -0.27 -6.44 -8.75
C GLY A 244 0.33 -7.82 -8.98
N ARG A 245 0.39 -8.28 -10.23
CA ARG A 245 0.96 -9.58 -10.60
C ARG A 245 2.45 -9.49 -10.93
N SER A 246 3.05 -10.62 -11.26
CA SER A 246 4.51 -10.76 -11.47
C SER A 246 5.12 -9.73 -12.41
N ILE A 247 4.45 -9.36 -13.50
CA ILE A 247 4.95 -8.33 -14.44
C ILE A 247 5.04 -6.96 -13.75
N PHE A 248 4.13 -6.65 -12.82
CA PHE A 248 4.13 -5.38 -12.10
C PHE A 248 5.35 -5.23 -11.18
N TYR A 249 5.79 -6.31 -10.53
CA TYR A 249 6.83 -6.27 -9.51
C TYR A 249 8.20 -6.76 -9.96
N ASN A 250 8.32 -7.34 -11.16
CA ASN A 250 9.56 -7.92 -11.67
C ASN A 250 10.12 -7.10 -12.83
N GLU A 251 10.15 -5.80 -12.67
CA GLU A 251 10.76 -4.91 -13.64
C GLU A 251 12.26 -4.78 -13.46
N ASP A 252 12.97 -4.69 -14.60
CA ASP A 252 14.40 -4.35 -14.65
C ASP A 252 14.65 -2.89 -14.24
#